data_30a33c8d18d10efbdfa94c951720c09d
#
_entry.id   30a33c8d18d10efbdfa94c951720c09d
#
_cell.length_a   1.000
_cell.length_b   1.000
_cell.length_c   1.000
_cell.angle_alpha   90.00
_cell.angle_beta   90.00
_cell.angle_gamma   90.00
#
_symmetry.space_group_name_H-M   'P 1'
#
loop_
_entity.id
_entity.type
_entity.pdbx_description
1 polymer ?
#
loop_
_entity_poly.entity_id
_entity_poly.type
_entity_poly.pdbx_seq_one_letter_code
_entity_poly.pdbx_strand_id
1 'polypeptide(L)'
;MTSAPSGSTGLSELEQQAVATYFEGDADFYRVFKASAVEQFPADLQQGDAAAAAGDAKALRRAAHTLKGVLLTLGYAEMSALAKGVEQAAQQSPWDEAIAGWRGLRARMVSTFSLRP
;
A
#
# COMPACT_ATOMS: atom_id res chain seq x y z
N MET A 1 -10.18 31.82 -1.60
CA MET A 1 -10.19 31.15 -1.35
C MET A 1 -10.22 30.10 -1.77
N THR A 2 -10.13 29.69 -1.99
CA THR A 2 -10.06 28.95 -2.14
C THR A 2 -9.78 27.66 -2.01
N SER A 3 -9.29 27.12 -1.62
CA SER A 3 -8.89 25.81 -1.22
C SER A 3 -10.01 24.97 -0.73
N ALA A 4 -11.15 25.46 -0.83
CA ALA A 4 -12.33 24.78 -0.37
C ALA A 4 -12.52 23.39 -0.97
N PRO A 5 -12.25 23.15 -2.26
CA PRO A 5 -12.49 21.81 -2.81
C PRO A 5 -11.75 20.73 -2.06
N SER A 6 -10.48 20.99 -1.74
CA SER A 6 -9.69 20.02 -1.03
C SER A 6 -10.27 19.71 0.34
N GLY A 7 -10.65 20.74 1.07
CA GLY A 7 -11.24 20.57 2.39
C GLY A 7 -12.58 19.86 2.34
N SER A 8 -13.40 20.16 1.33
CA SER A 8 -14.74 19.60 1.28
C SER A 8 -14.75 18.10 0.97
N THR A 9 -13.74 17.58 0.25
CA THR A 9 -13.69 16.15 -0.07
C THR A 9 -13.00 15.35 1.01
N GLY A 10 -12.13 15.97 1.80
CA GLY A 10 -11.32 15.27 2.77
C GLY A 10 -10.24 14.39 2.15
N LEU A 11 -10.04 14.49 0.84
CA LEU A 11 -9.04 13.70 0.13
C LEU A 11 -7.82 14.53 -0.18
N SER A 12 -6.63 13.92 -0.09
CA SER A 12 -5.39 14.56 -0.50
C SER A 12 -5.38 14.74 -2.01
N GLU A 13 -4.44 15.55 -2.49
CA GLU A 13 -4.27 15.76 -3.93
C GLU A 13 -3.98 14.45 -4.67
N LEU A 14 -3.11 13.62 -4.10
CA LEU A 14 -2.79 12.32 -4.70
C LEU A 14 -4.01 11.40 -4.72
N GLU A 15 -4.79 11.42 -3.66
CA GLU A 15 -6.03 10.63 -3.62
C GLU A 15 -7.03 11.12 -4.65
N GLN A 16 -7.14 12.44 -4.81
CA GLN A 16 -8.02 13.01 -5.84
C GLN A 16 -7.58 12.59 -7.24
N GLN A 17 -6.28 12.55 -7.49
CA GLN A 17 -5.77 12.06 -8.77
C GLN A 17 -6.14 10.60 -8.99
N ALA A 18 -6.06 9.78 -7.94
CA ALA A 18 -6.43 8.37 -8.03
C ALA A 18 -7.92 8.23 -8.35
N VAL A 19 -8.77 9.06 -7.72
CA VAL A 19 -10.20 9.07 -8.00
C VAL A 19 -10.44 9.32 -9.49
N ALA A 20 -9.75 10.32 -10.04
CA ALA A 20 -9.91 10.66 -11.47
C ALA A 20 -9.39 9.54 -12.36
N THR A 21 -8.28 8.91 -11.99
CA THR A 21 -7.60 7.94 -12.86
C THR A 21 -8.25 6.56 -12.83
N TYR A 22 -8.62 6.10 -11.64
CA TYR A 22 -9.04 4.71 -11.46
C TYR A 22 -10.52 4.54 -11.09
N PHE A 23 -11.20 5.61 -10.70
CA PHE A 23 -12.56 5.54 -10.19
C PHE A 23 -13.51 6.43 -10.98
N GLU A 24 -13.10 6.86 -12.17
CA GLU A 24 -13.92 7.67 -13.08
C GLU A 24 -14.53 8.90 -12.39
N GLY A 25 -13.77 9.47 -11.46
CA GLY A 25 -14.21 10.65 -10.74
C GLY A 25 -15.16 10.39 -9.57
N ASP A 26 -15.46 9.13 -9.28
CA ASP A 26 -16.42 8.77 -8.23
C ASP A 26 -15.72 8.68 -6.86
N ALA A 27 -15.72 9.80 -6.14
CA ALA A 27 -15.06 9.88 -4.83
C ALA A 27 -15.72 8.98 -3.78
N ASP A 28 -17.03 8.79 -3.87
CA ASP A 28 -17.74 7.94 -2.92
C ASP A 28 -17.32 6.47 -3.09
N PHE A 29 -17.22 6.03 -4.33
CA PHE A 29 -16.74 4.68 -4.61
C PHE A 29 -15.29 4.52 -4.11
N TYR A 30 -14.45 5.54 -4.35
CA TYR A 30 -13.07 5.52 -3.84
C TYR A 30 -13.04 5.32 -2.32
N ARG A 31 -13.88 6.06 -1.59
CA ARG A 31 -13.90 5.95 -0.13
C ARG A 31 -14.31 4.56 0.34
N VAL A 32 -15.29 3.95 -0.32
CA VAL A 32 -15.72 2.60 0.00
C VAL A 32 -14.59 1.61 -0.28
N PHE A 33 -13.95 1.75 -1.43
CA PHE A 33 -12.82 0.89 -1.81
C PHE A 33 -11.68 1.03 -0.81
N LYS A 34 -11.32 2.27 -0.46
CA LYS A 34 -10.24 2.51 0.49
C LYS A 34 -10.54 1.92 1.85
N ALA A 35 -11.76 2.10 2.35
CA ALA A 35 -12.14 1.54 3.66
C ALA A 35 -11.99 0.02 3.66
N SER A 36 -12.42 -0.63 2.59
CA SER A 36 -12.29 -2.08 2.45
C SER A 36 -10.83 -2.51 2.40
N ALA A 37 -10.00 -1.77 1.65
CA ALA A 37 -8.58 -2.08 1.53
C ALA A 37 -7.88 -1.94 2.89
N VAL A 38 -8.15 -0.84 3.60
CA VAL A 38 -7.54 -0.60 4.92
C VAL A 38 -7.94 -1.70 5.89
N GLU A 39 -9.18 -2.16 5.82
CA GLU A 39 -9.66 -3.26 6.64
C GLU A 39 -8.90 -4.56 6.36
N GLN A 40 -8.50 -4.77 5.11
CA GLN A 40 -7.78 -5.96 4.68
C GLN A 40 -6.28 -5.89 4.99
N PHE A 41 -5.72 -4.69 5.13
CA PHE A 41 -4.28 -4.51 5.31
C PHE A 41 -3.68 -5.30 6.48
N PRO A 42 -4.32 -5.39 7.65
CA PRO A 42 -3.74 -6.20 8.73
C PRO A 42 -3.51 -7.66 8.32
N ALA A 43 -4.43 -8.25 7.58
CA ALA A 43 -4.27 -9.62 7.10
C ALA A 43 -3.15 -9.71 6.05
N ASP A 44 -3.05 -8.70 5.18
CA ASP A 44 -2.00 -8.66 4.17
C ASP A 44 -0.61 -8.54 4.82
N LEU A 45 -0.51 -7.69 5.85
CA LEU A 45 0.76 -7.53 6.57
C LEU A 45 1.12 -8.81 7.32
N GLN A 46 0.13 -9.50 7.87
CA GLN A 46 0.35 -10.75 8.57
C GLN A 46 0.92 -11.81 7.62
N GLN A 47 0.41 -11.87 6.40
CA GLN A 47 0.93 -12.78 5.39
C GLN A 47 2.38 -12.48 5.04
N GLY A 48 2.71 -11.20 4.87
CA GLY A 48 4.08 -10.80 4.60
C GLY A 48 5.00 -11.08 5.76
N ASP A 49 4.55 -10.83 6.99
CA ASP A 49 5.33 -11.14 8.19
C ASP A 49 5.61 -12.64 8.30
N ALA A 50 4.62 -13.46 8.02
CA ALA A 50 4.78 -14.91 8.06
C ALA A 50 5.77 -15.39 6.98
N ALA A 51 5.69 -14.82 5.79
CA ALA A 51 6.62 -15.15 4.71
C ALA A 51 8.05 -14.76 5.09
N ALA A 52 8.21 -13.57 5.70
CA ALA A 52 9.51 -13.10 6.14
C ALA A 52 10.10 -14.02 7.21
N ALA A 53 9.29 -14.40 8.17
CA ALA A 53 9.73 -15.28 9.25
C ALA A 53 10.09 -16.67 8.74
N ALA A 54 9.39 -17.15 7.73
CA ALA A 54 9.62 -18.49 7.17
C ALA A 54 10.75 -18.53 6.13
N GLY A 55 11.28 -17.37 5.74
CA GLY A 55 12.27 -17.31 4.67
C GLY A 55 11.68 -17.67 3.32
N ASP A 56 10.37 -17.43 3.13
CA ASP A 56 9.64 -17.82 1.93
C ASP A 56 9.61 -16.65 0.95
N ALA A 57 10.61 -16.62 0.07
CA ALA A 57 10.76 -15.53 -0.90
C ALA A 57 9.56 -15.42 -1.85
N LYS A 58 9.02 -16.56 -2.27
CA LYS A 58 7.90 -16.58 -3.20
C LYS A 58 6.64 -15.99 -2.56
N ALA A 59 6.38 -16.34 -1.30
CA ALA A 59 5.25 -15.81 -0.56
C ALA A 59 5.42 -14.32 -0.28
N LEU A 60 6.63 -13.89 0.06
CA LEU A 60 6.89 -12.46 0.29
C LEU A 60 6.70 -11.67 -0.99
N ARG A 61 7.19 -12.17 -2.12
CA ARG A 61 7.01 -11.53 -3.41
C ARG A 61 5.53 -11.36 -3.73
N ARG A 62 4.74 -12.38 -3.46
CA ARG A 62 3.29 -12.37 -3.73
C ARG A 62 2.57 -11.34 -2.87
N ALA A 63 2.92 -11.28 -1.58
CA ALA A 63 2.34 -10.30 -0.67
C ALA A 63 2.66 -8.88 -1.12
N ALA A 64 3.92 -8.64 -1.48
CA ALA A 64 4.34 -7.31 -1.95
C ALA A 64 3.65 -6.93 -3.26
N HIS A 65 3.48 -7.89 -4.16
CA HIS A 65 2.81 -7.65 -5.44
C HIS A 65 1.37 -7.20 -5.23
N THR A 66 0.65 -7.85 -4.34
CA THR A 66 -0.73 -7.49 -4.02
C THR A 66 -0.80 -6.08 -3.45
N LEU A 67 0.07 -5.77 -2.49
CA LEU A 67 0.08 -4.44 -1.87
C LEU A 67 0.46 -3.36 -2.88
N LYS A 68 1.40 -3.65 -3.76
CA LYS A 68 1.81 -2.70 -4.80
C LYS A 68 0.61 -2.21 -5.60
N GLY A 69 -0.22 -3.13 -6.06
CA GLY A 69 -1.37 -2.79 -6.89
C GLY A 69 -2.41 -1.99 -6.13
N VAL A 70 -2.74 -2.41 -4.92
CA VAL A 70 -3.75 -1.73 -4.11
C VAL A 70 -3.29 -0.32 -3.74
N LEU A 71 -2.04 -0.17 -3.30
CA LEU A 71 -1.51 1.12 -2.90
C LEU A 71 -1.46 2.09 -4.08
N LEU A 72 -1.09 1.61 -5.26
CA LEU A 72 -1.08 2.46 -6.45
C LEU A 72 -2.49 2.95 -6.78
N THR A 73 -3.45 2.04 -6.77
CA THR A 73 -4.84 2.38 -7.08
C THR A 73 -5.41 3.41 -6.10
N LEU A 74 -4.98 3.35 -4.84
CA LEU A 74 -5.44 4.30 -3.82
C LEU A 74 -4.72 5.66 -3.89
N GLY A 75 -3.68 5.78 -4.70
CA GLY A 75 -2.96 7.05 -4.85
C GLY A 75 -1.71 7.17 -4.01
N TYR A 76 -1.27 6.09 -3.39
CA TYR A 76 -0.07 6.08 -2.54
C TYR A 76 1.13 5.57 -3.34
N ALA A 77 1.55 6.36 -4.32
CA ALA A 77 2.58 5.96 -5.26
C ALA A 77 3.93 5.63 -4.59
N GLU A 78 4.29 6.38 -3.55
CA GLU A 78 5.56 6.12 -2.86
C GLU A 78 5.56 4.77 -2.16
N MET A 79 4.47 4.44 -1.47
CA MET A 79 4.37 3.14 -0.82
C MET A 79 4.25 2.01 -1.83
N SER A 80 3.57 2.26 -2.96
CA SER A 80 3.52 1.29 -4.05
C SER A 80 4.93 1.02 -4.58
N ALA A 81 5.77 2.05 -4.69
CA ALA A 81 7.16 1.88 -5.11
C ALA A 81 7.96 1.08 -4.10
N LEU A 82 7.72 1.29 -2.80
CA LEU A 82 8.37 0.47 -1.77
C LEU A 82 7.96 -1.01 -1.91
N ALA A 83 6.69 -1.26 -2.17
CA ALA A 83 6.21 -2.63 -2.36
C ALA A 83 6.86 -3.26 -3.60
N LYS A 84 7.00 -2.49 -4.67
CA LYS A 84 7.69 -2.96 -5.87
C LYS A 84 9.13 -3.33 -5.55
N GLY A 85 9.80 -2.52 -4.72
CA GLY A 85 11.16 -2.80 -4.29
C GLY A 85 11.27 -4.13 -3.54
N VAL A 86 10.31 -4.42 -2.66
CA VAL A 86 10.28 -5.68 -1.94
C VAL A 86 10.06 -6.84 -2.91
N GLU A 87 9.13 -6.68 -3.84
CA GLU A 87 8.85 -7.69 -4.85
C GLU A 87 10.11 -8.05 -5.64
N GLN A 88 10.84 -7.04 -6.08
CA GLN A 88 12.07 -7.24 -6.85
C GLN A 88 13.18 -7.84 -5.98
N ALA A 89 13.35 -7.35 -4.77
CA ALA A 89 14.39 -7.84 -3.87
C ALA A 89 14.16 -9.31 -3.50
N ALA A 90 12.92 -9.70 -3.29
CA ALA A 90 12.59 -11.09 -2.97
C ALA A 90 12.95 -12.03 -4.12
N GLN A 91 13.02 -11.51 -5.33
CA GLN A 91 13.30 -12.29 -6.53
C GLN A 91 14.77 -12.32 -6.90
N GLN A 92 15.48 -11.21 -6.70
CA GLN A 92 16.79 -11.00 -7.29
C GLN A 92 17.90 -10.61 -6.32
N SER A 93 17.54 -10.18 -5.12
CA SER A 93 18.50 -9.62 -4.18
C SER A 93 18.74 -10.56 -3.00
N PRO A 94 19.80 -10.32 -2.21
CA PRO A 94 19.98 -11.06 -0.96
C PRO A 94 18.75 -10.91 -0.07
N TRP A 95 18.47 -11.97 0.68
CA TRP A 95 17.30 -12.03 1.54
C TRP A 95 17.22 -10.87 2.53
N ASP A 96 18.38 -10.44 3.04
CA ASP A 96 18.44 -9.31 3.98
C ASP A 96 17.84 -8.04 3.42
N GLU A 97 18.06 -7.79 2.13
CA GLU A 97 17.50 -6.61 1.47
C GLU A 97 15.99 -6.71 1.34
N ALA A 98 15.50 -7.91 1.03
CA ALA A 98 14.06 -8.13 0.95
C ALA A 98 13.39 -7.90 2.31
N ILE A 99 14.01 -8.40 3.38
CA ILE A 99 13.49 -8.22 4.73
C ILE A 99 13.51 -6.75 5.14
N ALA A 100 14.62 -6.05 4.88
CA ALA A 100 14.70 -4.63 5.19
C ALA A 100 13.65 -3.83 4.45
N GLY A 101 13.45 -4.14 3.17
CA GLY A 101 12.41 -3.49 2.37
C GLY A 101 11.01 -3.75 2.90
N TRP A 102 10.74 -5.00 3.28
CA TRP A 102 9.45 -5.36 3.85
C TRP A 102 9.18 -4.59 5.14
N ARG A 103 10.16 -4.53 6.03
CA ARG A 103 10.02 -3.80 7.29
C ARG A 103 9.73 -2.32 7.07
N GLY A 104 10.41 -1.71 6.09
CA GLY A 104 10.18 -0.31 5.74
C GLY A 104 8.79 -0.05 5.22
N LEU A 105 8.32 -0.90 4.30
CA LEU A 105 6.97 -0.82 3.77
C LEU A 105 5.94 -0.98 4.88
N ARG A 106 6.12 -2.00 5.71
CA ARG A 106 5.21 -2.30 6.81
C ARG A 106 5.08 -1.11 7.76
N ALA A 107 6.21 -0.52 8.14
CA ALA A 107 6.21 0.62 9.05
C ALA A 107 5.46 1.82 8.45
N ARG A 108 5.67 2.09 7.17
CA ARG A 108 4.97 3.18 6.49
C ARG A 108 3.48 2.94 6.45
N MET A 109 3.05 1.72 6.18
CA MET A 109 1.63 1.38 6.14
C MET A 109 0.98 1.50 7.52
N VAL A 110 1.65 0.99 8.54
CA VAL A 110 1.14 1.09 9.92
C VAL A 110 0.94 2.55 10.30
N SER A 111 1.94 3.39 10.00
CA SER A 111 1.86 4.81 10.33
C SER A 111 0.79 5.53 9.51
N THR A 112 0.77 5.29 8.20
CA THR A 112 -0.11 6.03 7.29
C THR A 112 -1.59 5.70 7.52
N PHE A 113 -1.89 4.43 7.76
CA PHE A 113 -3.27 3.97 7.87
C PHE A 113 -3.69 3.70 9.32
N SER A 114 -2.84 4.08 10.27
CA SER A 114 -3.10 3.91 11.71
C SER A 114 -3.44 2.47 12.07
N LEU A 115 -2.67 1.55 11.51
CA LEU A 115 -2.87 0.12 11.77
C LEU A 115 -2.20 -0.28 13.08
N ARG A 116 -2.61 -1.42 13.62
CA ARG A 116 -1.92 -1.98 14.77
C ARG A 116 -0.58 -2.58 14.33
N PRO A 117 0.50 -2.29 15.09
CA PRO A 117 1.84 -2.80 14.74
C PRO A 117 1.97 -4.33 14.84
#